data_a445c546bd06996da6e31cd4f895626a
#
_entry.id   a445c546bd06996da6e31cd4f895626a
#
_cell.length_a   1.000
_cell.length_b   1.000
_cell.length_c   1.000
_cell.angle_alpha   90.00
_cell.angle_beta   90.00
_cell.angle_gamma   90.00
#
_symmetry.space_group_name_H-M   'P 1'
#
loop_
_entity.id
_entity.type
_entity.pdbx_description
1 polymer ?
#
loop_
_entity_poly.entity_id
_entity_poly.type
_entity_poly.pdbx_seq_one_letter_code
_entity_poly.pdbx_strand_id
1 'polypeptide(L)'
;MSSNEKSSPSGVALLMNELQELPLSALIERSVQSGLRLRPDLTRRHLVVDQVRHGLQNGLSVTATGLLEREQNDSSLRFTAYDLRPGIDDLLVPQALIKKFSLQAGLMLEVKVRLPRDREHGLVVDEILSIENISAPEWKPPVEFDKLTPLFPNRRVFLETPSDPEIAARAVDLIAPLGMGQRGLIAAPPRAGKTILLQTLARSIRINHPKAALILLLVDERPEEVTDMRRALDCEIYASTFDEPVARHVQICESVANRAQRLVELGRDVIILLDSITRMARAYNNLQPGKGRTMSGGVDAKSLAKPRKFFGAARNTEEGGSLTILGTALIETKSRMDDLIFEEFKGTGNMELHLDRSIAEMRVFPAIQIVKSGTRRDELLLHPDEYERILLLRRQLSELPAAEAMEILVTNLLHTRSNAELLLTGLRGV
;
A
#
# COMPACT_ATOMS: atom_id res chain seq x y z
N MET A 1 17.27 -32.05 53.61
CA MET A 1 17.57 -32.14 52.15
C MET A 1 16.68 -31.08 51.47
N SER A 2 17.28 -29.96 51.24
CA SER A 2 16.57 -28.75 50.74
C SER A 2 16.82 -28.69 49.22
N SER A 3 15.77 -28.88 48.45
CA SER A 3 15.79 -28.72 47.00
C SER A 3 15.71 -27.24 46.66
N ASN A 4 16.81 -26.70 46.19
CA ASN A 4 16.93 -25.35 45.66
C ASN A 4 16.24 -25.30 44.27
N GLU A 5 14.97 -24.92 44.23
CA GLU A 5 14.33 -24.44 43.00
C GLU A 5 14.91 -23.06 42.66
N LYS A 6 15.79 -23.04 41.67
CA LYS A 6 16.20 -21.81 41.01
C LYS A 6 15.01 -21.28 40.22
N SER A 7 14.25 -20.35 40.82
CA SER A 7 13.34 -19.48 40.09
C SER A 7 14.13 -18.68 39.06
N SER A 8 13.93 -19.00 37.79
CA SER A 8 14.41 -18.18 36.67
C SER A 8 13.83 -16.77 36.83
N PRO A 9 14.61 -15.70 36.78
CA PRO A 9 14.07 -14.34 36.80
C PRO A 9 13.20 -14.18 35.54
N SER A 10 11.97 -13.71 35.71
CA SER A 10 11.10 -13.22 34.64
C SER A 10 11.82 -12.08 33.94
N GLY A 11 12.57 -12.41 32.89
CA GLY A 11 13.38 -11.46 32.15
C GLY A 11 12.48 -10.45 31.47
N VAL A 12 12.74 -9.18 31.70
CA VAL A 12 12.14 -8.07 30.97
C VAL A 12 12.42 -8.33 29.48
N ALA A 13 11.35 -8.52 28.70
CA ALA A 13 11.47 -8.68 27.25
C ALA A 13 11.79 -7.31 26.64
N LEU A 14 12.83 -7.23 25.81
CA LEU A 14 13.16 -6.04 25.04
C LEU A 14 12.53 -6.16 23.66
N LEU A 15 11.63 -5.25 23.30
CA LEU A 15 11.04 -5.21 21.96
C LEU A 15 11.89 -4.29 21.06
N MET A 16 12.52 -4.86 20.03
CA MET A 16 13.41 -4.11 19.12
C MET A 16 12.66 -3.01 18.36
N ASN A 17 11.37 -3.23 18.02
CA ASN A 17 10.55 -2.24 17.34
C ASN A 17 10.35 -0.96 18.17
N GLU A 18 10.21 -1.07 19.50
CA GLU A 18 10.12 0.11 20.38
C GLU A 18 11.40 0.96 20.30
N LEU A 19 12.58 0.32 20.23
CA LEU A 19 13.84 1.04 20.06
C LEU A 19 13.89 1.78 18.70
N GLN A 20 13.33 1.18 17.66
CA GLN A 20 13.29 1.78 16.33
C GLN A 20 12.37 3.00 16.25
N GLU A 21 11.37 3.10 17.12
CA GLU A 21 10.43 4.23 17.19
C GLU A 21 10.91 5.37 18.08
N LEU A 22 11.82 5.11 19.02
CA LEU A 22 12.35 6.14 19.93
C LEU A 22 12.99 7.31 19.17
N PRO A 23 12.84 8.55 19.61
CA PRO A 23 13.63 9.68 19.10
C PRO A 23 15.13 9.42 19.27
N LEU A 24 15.95 9.98 18.38
CA LEU A 24 17.41 9.78 18.43
C LEU A 24 18.00 10.22 19.78
N SER A 25 17.52 11.31 20.37
CA SER A 25 17.94 11.79 21.70
C SER A 25 17.68 10.76 22.81
N ALA A 26 16.51 10.12 22.79
CA ALA A 26 16.16 9.08 23.77
C ALA A 26 17.01 7.80 23.59
N LEU A 27 17.32 7.42 22.34
CA LEU A 27 18.25 6.31 22.08
C LEU A 27 19.66 6.58 22.59
N ILE A 28 20.16 7.80 22.39
CA ILE A 28 21.46 8.23 22.90
C ILE A 28 21.48 8.19 24.42
N GLU A 29 20.48 8.78 25.07
CA GLU A 29 20.38 8.79 26.54
C GLU A 29 20.35 7.38 27.12
N ARG A 30 19.50 6.50 26.55
CA ARG A 30 19.43 5.08 26.93
C ARG A 30 20.76 4.35 26.73
N SER A 31 21.49 4.66 25.65
CA SER A 31 22.80 4.06 25.37
C SER A 31 23.84 4.46 26.41
N VAL A 32 23.86 5.74 26.81
CA VAL A 32 24.73 6.25 27.86
C VAL A 32 24.40 5.57 29.22
N GLN A 33 23.12 5.50 29.57
CA GLN A 33 22.67 4.85 30.81
C GLN A 33 23.04 3.37 30.85
N SER A 34 23.04 2.69 29.70
CA SER A 34 23.46 1.28 29.56
C SER A 34 24.98 1.11 29.50
N GLY A 35 25.78 2.19 29.61
CA GLY A 35 27.25 2.14 29.55
C GLY A 35 27.82 1.87 28.15
N LEU A 36 27.03 2.05 27.10
CA LEU A 36 27.49 1.88 25.72
C LEU A 36 28.33 3.09 25.28
N ARG A 37 29.47 2.81 24.63
CA ARG A 37 30.32 3.87 24.07
C ARG A 37 29.71 4.43 22.78
N LEU A 38 29.42 5.72 22.79
CA LEU A 38 28.97 6.43 21.61
C LEU A 38 30.16 6.76 20.70
N ARG A 39 30.04 6.41 19.41
CA ARG A 39 31.01 6.77 18.37
C ARG A 39 30.45 7.91 17.53
N PRO A 40 31.27 8.82 16.98
CA PRO A 40 30.79 9.99 16.22
C PRO A 40 30.03 9.65 14.94
N ASP A 41 30.27 8.47 14.36
CA ASP A 41 29.72 7.98 13.10
C ASP A 41 28.47 7.09 13.26
N LEU A 42 27.94 6.99 14.51
CA LEU A 42 26.79 6.14 14.79
C LEU A 42 25.49 6.71 14.19
N THR A 43 24.88 5.94 13.32
CA THR A 43 23.50 6.21 12.88
C THR A 43 22.50 5.67 13.91
N ARG A 44 21.23 6.09 13.80
CA ARG A 44 20.13 5.56 14.62
C ARG A 44 20.08 4.02 14.59
N ARG A 45 20.26 3.40 13.43
CA ARG A 45 20.25 1.93 13.29
C ARG A 45 21.40 1.26 14.03
N HIS A 46 22.60 1.87 14.06
CA HIS A 46 23.71 1.36 14.87
C HIS A 46 23.36 1.34 16.36
N LEU A 47 22.74 2.42 16.86
CA LEU A 47 22.34 2.51 18.27
C LEU A 47 21.30 1.42 18.63
N VAL A 48 20.33 1.16 17.75
CA VAL A 48 19.36 0.07 17.95
C VAL A 48 20.07 -1.27 18.03
N VAL A 49 20.96 -1.59 17.07
CA VAL A 49 21.72 -2.84 17.06
C VAL A 49 22.60 -3.00 18.31
N ASP A 50 23.29 -1.93 18.72
CA ASP A 50 24.15 -1.95 19.91
C ASP A 50 23.33 -2.17 21.20
N GLN A 51 22.15 -1.54 21.32
CA GLN A 51 21.21 -1.79 22.43
C GLN A 51 20.71 -3.22 22.47
N VAL A 52 20.31 -3.78 21.32
CA VAL A 52 19.87 -5.17 21.21
C VAL A 52 21.00 -6.13 21.60
N ARG A 53 22.22 -5.92 21.08
CA ARG A 53 23.39 -6.73 21.43
C ARG A 53 23.70 -6.68 22.93
N HIS A 54 23.67 -5.50 23.51
CA HIS A 54 23.89 -5.31 24.96
C HIS A 54 22.82 -6.05 25.77
N GLY A 55 21.54 -5.92 25.40
CA GLY A 55 20.45 -6.64 26.05
C GLY A 55 20.67 -8.18 26.01
N LEU A 56 20.98 -8.72 24.83
CA LEU A 56 21.23 -10.15 24.64
C LEU A 56 22.44 -10.64 25.45
N GLN A 57 23.53 -9.84 25.52
CA GLN A 57 24.72 -10.16 26.32
C GLN A 57 24.43 -10.20 27.81
N ASN A 58 23.49 -9.39 28.28
CA ASN A 58 23.04 -9.34 29.68
C ASN A 58 21.89 -10.33 29.98
N GLY A 59 21.59 -11.25 29.06
CA GLY A 59 20.59 -12.31 29.26
C GLY A 59 19.14 -11.87 29.11
N LEU A 60 18.89 -10.69 28.53
CA LEU A 60 17.52 -10.25 28.21
C LEU A 60 16.97 -11.05 27.01
N SER A 61 15.68 -11.38 27.06
CA SER A 61 14.98 -11.89 25.88
C SER A 61 14.65 -10.72 24.95
N VAL A 62 15.08 -10.78 23.70
CA VAL A 62 14.78 -9.76 22.69
C VAL A 62 13.84 -10.31 21.65
N THR A 63 12.75 -9.60 21.39
CA THR A 63 11.78 -9.91 20.34
C THR A 63 11.72 -8.79 19.29
N ALA A 64 11.31 -9.15 18.08
CA ALA A 64 11.14 -8.21 16.99
C ALA A 64 10.00 -8.66 16.08
N THR A 65 9.31 -7.69 15.47
CA THR A 65 8.30 -7.92 14.42
C THR A 65 8.73 -7.24 13.15
N GLY A 66 8.77 -7.97 12.05
CA GLY A 66 9.19 -7.44 10.75
C GLY A 66 8.64 -8.23 9.57
N LEU A 67 8.80 -7.66 8.38
CA LEU A 67 8.40 -8.26 7.12
C LEU A 67 9.52 -9.15 6.57
N LEU A 68 9.19 -10.38 6.22
CA LEU A 68 10.15 -11.30 5.59
C LEU A 68 10.40 -10.87 4.15
N GLU A 69 11.66 -10.57 3.83
CA GLU A 69 12.15 -10.44 2.46
C GLU A 69 13.09 -11.58 2.11
N ARG A 70 13.05 -11.99 0.84
CA ARG A 70 13.89 -13.05 0.31
C ARG A 70 14.66 -12.54 -0.90
N GLU A 71 15.96 -12.50 -0.78
CA GLU A 71 16.90 -12.30 -1.87
C GLU A 71 17.51 -13.66 -2.25
N GLN A 72 18.06 -13.81 -3.43
CA GLN A 72 18.43 -15.10 -4.07
C GLN A 72 18.92 -16.21 -3.12
N ASN A 73 19.80 -15.89 -2.17
CA ASN A 73 20.37 -16.86 -1.20
C ASN A 73 20.10 -16.49 0.26
N ASP A 74 19.67 -15.27 0.55
CA ASP A 74 19.50 -14.73 1.87
C ASP A 74 18.03 -14.41 2.16
N SER A 75 17.64 -14.57 3.40
CA SER A 75 16.33 -14.16 3.88
C SER A 75 16.52 -13.26 5.08
N SER A 76 15.92 -12.10 5.06
CA SER A 76 16.01 -11.10 6.12
C SER A 76 14.65 -10.60 6.56
N LEU A 77 14.56 -10.25 7.84
CA LEU A 77 13.43 -9.54 8.38
C LEU A 77 13.72 -8.04 8.30
N ARG A 78 12.85 -7.30 7.63
CA ARG A 78 12.94 -5.84 7.47
C ARG A 78 11.82 -5.14 8.21
N PHE A 79 12.08 -3.90 8.58
CA PHE A 79 11.21 -3.15 9.48
C PHE A 79 10.46 -2.04 8.77
N THR A 80 9.17 -1.93 9.08
CA THR A 80 8.27 -0.89 8.55
C THR A 80 8.66 0.51 9.01
N ALA A 81 9.27 0.64 10.20
CA ALA A 81 9.80 1.90 10.72
C ALA A 81 10.81 2.59 9.76
N TYR A 82 11.40 1.84 8.85
CA TYR A 82 12.36 2.32 7.84
C TYR A 82 11.89 2.05 6.40
N ASP A 83 10.60 1.94 6.17
CA ASP A 83 10.05 1.63 4.84
C ASP A 83 10.64 0.37 4.21
N LEU A 84 10.99 -0.64 5.00
CA LEU A 84 11.64 -1.86 4.55
C LEU A 84 12.99 -1.63 3.84
N ARG A 85 13.67 -0.51 4.11
CA ARG A 85 15.02 -0.25 3.58
C ARG A 85 16.02 -1.24 4.17
N PRO A 86 16.85 -1.88 3.35
CA PRO A 86 17.96 -2.69 3.83
C PRO A 86 18.82 -1.94 4.85
N GLY A 87 19.26 -2.61 5.90
CA GLY A 87 20.08 -1.98 6.92
C GLY A 87 20.82 -2.97 7.80
N ILE A 88 21.71 -2.42 8.64
CA ILE A 88 22.52 -3.22 9.57
C ILE A 88 21.69 -3.84 10.70
N ASP A 89 20.49 -3.35 10.92
CA ASP A 89 19.49 -3.83 11.87
C ASP A 89 18.60 -4.94 11.31
N ASP A 90 18.71 -5.28 10.01
CA ASP A 90 18.01 -6.41 9.43
C ASP A 90 18.38 -7.70 10.17
N LEU A 91 17.38 -8.57 10.41
CA LEU A 91 17.62 -9.84 11.09
C LEU A 91 17.74 -10.96 10.05
N LEU A 92 18.84 -11.67 10.08
CA LEU A 92 19.02 -12.85 9.23
C LEU A 92 18.00 -13.95 9.64
N VAL A 93 17.25 -14.48 8.68
CA VAL A 93 16.31 -15.59 8.91
C VAL A 93 16.94 -16.90 8.40
N PRO A 94 17.28 -17.85 9.28
CA PRO A 94 17.90 -19.11 8.89
C PRO A 94 17.03 -19.92 7.91
N GLN A 95 17.63 -20.50 6.88
CA GLN A 95 16.93 -21.33 5.88
C GLN A 95 16.19 -22.53 6.48
N ALA A 96 16.66 -23.02 7.63
CA ALA A 96 15.95 -24.08 8.37
C ALA A 96 14.56 -23.63 8.83
N LEU A 97 14.42 -22.39 9.32
CA LEU A 97 13.12 -21.82 9.72
C LEU A 97 12.23 -21.56 8.50
N ILE A 98 12.80 -21.04 7.40
CA ILE A 98 12.07 -20.85 6.14
C ILE A 98 11.43 -22.15 5.66
N LYS A 99 12.21 -23.24 5.64
CA LYS A 99 11.72 -24.56 5.21
C LYS A 99 10.72 -25.15 6.19
N LYS A 100 11.00 -25.07 7.50
CA LYS A 100 10.15 -25.63 8.56
C LYS A 100 8.72 -25.10 8.50
N PHE A 101 8.57 -23.80 8.29
CA PHE A 101 7.26 -23.11 8.28
C PHE A 101 6.76 -22.79 6.87
N SER A 102 7.47 -23.21 5.81
CA SER A 102 7.16 -22.88 4.40
C SER A 102 6.95 -21.38 4.18
N LEU A 103 7.85 -20.56 4.74
CA LEU A 103 7.70 -19.10 4.72
C LEU A 103 7.93 -18.53 3.32
N GLN A 104 7.13 -17.55 2.97
CA GLN A 104 7.24 -16.80 1.74
C GLN A 104 7.51 -15.32 2.02
N ALA A 105 8.14 -14.61 1.05
CA ALA A 105 8.34 -13.18 1.15
C ALA A 105 7.00 -12.44 1.33
N GLY A 106 7.00 -11.39 2.13
CA GLY A 106 5.81 -10.60 2.43
C GLY A 106 5.04 -11.04 3.68
N LEU A 107 5.44 -12.13 4.36
CA LEU A 107 4.87 -12.51 5.66
C LEU A 107 5.43 -11.63 6.77
N MET A 108 4.56 -11.20 7.68
CA MET A 108 4.93 -10.54 8.92
C MET A 108 5.25 -11.60 9.98
N LEU A 109 6.44 -11.54 10.55
CA LEU A 109 6.92 -12.50 11.56
C LEU A 109 7.20 -11.78 12.87
N GLU A 110 6.75 -12.36 13.95
CA GLU A 110 7.22 -12.04 15.29
C GLU A 110 8.23 -13.10 15.73
N VAL A 111 9.41 -12.67 16.15
CA VAL A 111 10.55 -13.55 16.35
C VAL A 111 11.31 -13.25 17.63
N LYS A 112 12.02 -14.25 18.17
CA LYS A 112 13.11 -14.05 19.12
C LYS A 112 14.41 -13.82 18.37
N VAL A 113 15.22 -12.92 18.90
CA VAL A 113 16.52 -12.52 18.34
C VAL A 113 17.65 -13.12 19.16
N ARG A 114 18.73 -13.54 18.49
CA ARG A 114 19.96 -13.98 19.10
C ARG A 114 21.20 -13.30 18.51
N LEU A 115 22.29 -13.38 19.21
CA LEU A 115 23.61 -13.01 18.69
C LEU A 115 24.05 -13.94 17.56
N PRO A 116 24.86 -13.45 16.61
CA PRO A 116 25.41 -14.28 15.55
C PRO A 116 26.36 -15.35 16.13
N ARG A 117 26.36 -16.54 15.49
CA ARG A 117 27.37 -17.60 15.70
C ARG A 117 28.48 -17.46 14.66
N ASP A 118 29.50 -18.33 14.76
CA ASP A 118 30.60 -18.32 13.77
C ASP A 118 30.07 -18.33 12.31
N ARG A 119 30.59 -17.44 11.48
CA ARG A 119 30.23 -17.21 10.06
C ARG A 119 28.88 -16.53 9.80
N GLU A 120 28.14 -16.14 10.82
CA GLU A 120 26.93 -15.30 10.66
C GLU A 120 27.30 -13.82 10.82
N HIS A 121 26.64 -12.95 10.06
CA HIS A 121 26.82 -11.51 10.15
C HIS A 121 25.51 -10.85 10.60
N GLY A 122 25.60 -9.92 11.56
CA GLY A 122 24.44 -9.22 12.07
C GLY A 122 23.65 -9.98 13.15
N LEU A 123 22.45 -9.55 13.43
CA LEU A 123 21.54 -10.21 14.35
C LEU A 123 20.77 -11.31 13.63
N VAL A 124 20.40 -12.36 14.33
CA VAL A 124 19.81 -13.56 13.72
C VAL A 124 18.51 -13.95 14.43
N VAL A 125 17.54 -14.41 13.69
CA VAL A 125 16.30 -14.98 14.22
C VAL A 125 16.62 -16.34 14.85
N ASP A 126 16.32 -16.48 16.13
CA ASP A 126 16.48 -17.73 16.87
C ASP A 126 15.23 -18.63 16.75
N GLU A 127 14.06 -18.03 17.00
CA GLU A 127 12.77 -18.72 17.02
C GLU A 127 11.69 -17.82 16.42
N ILE A 128 10.73 -18.41 15.71
CA ILE A 128 9.51 -17.72 15.25
C ILE A 128 8.43 -17.92 16.30
N LEU A 129 7.88 -16.83 16.81
CA LEU A 129 6.81 -16.82 17.81
C LEU A 129 5.44 -16.85 17.14
N SER A 130 5.23 -15.96 16.17
CA SER A 130 4.01 -15.91 15.40
C SER A 130 4.27 -15.53 13.93
N ILE A 131 3.34 -15.92 13.06
CA ILE A 131 3.31 -15.60 11.63
C ILE A 131 1.93 -15.01 11.34
N GLU A 132 1.87 -13.75 10.89
CA GLU A 132 0.60 -13.03 10.66
C GLU A 132 -0.33 -13.03 11.88
N ASN A 133 0.23 -12.91 13.09
CA ASN A 133 -0.45 -13.02 14.38
C ASN A 133 -1.04 -14.42 14.70
N ILE A 134 -0.70 -15.43 13.91
CA ILE A 134 -1.01 -16.83 14.20
C ILE A 134 0.19 -17.44 14.91
N SER A 135 -0.02 -18.09 16.05
CA SER A 135 1.03 -18.76 16.80
C SER A 135 1.80 -19.75 15.91
N ALA A 136 3.14 -19.76 15.99
CA ALA A 136 3.98 -20.60 15.12
C ALA A 136 3.61 -22.09 15.12
N PRO A 137 3.21 -22.72 16.25
CA PRO A 137 2.72 -24.11 16.25
C PRO A 137 1.39 -24.32 15.51
N GLU A 138 0.56 -23.30 15.43
CA GLU A 138 -0.76 -23.35 14.77
C GLU A 138 -0.69 -22.95 13.29
N TRP A 139 0.45 -22.40 12.85
CA TRP A 139 0.62 -21.94 11.48
C TRP A 139 0.50 -23.08 10.47
N LYS A 140 -0.36 -22.84 9.49
CA LYS A 140 -0.49 -23.68 8.30
C LYS A 140 -0.34 -22.79 7.07
N PRO A 141 0.59 -23.12 6.15
CA PRO A 141 0.74 -22.35 4.91
C PRO A 141 -0.57 -22.32 4.13
N PRO A 142 -1.07 -21.14 3.75
CA PRO A 142 -2.28 -21.00 2.94
C PRO A 142 -2.05 -21.46 1.48
N VAL A 143 -3.12 -21.53 0.71
CA VAL A 143 -3.05 -21.71 -0.74
C VAL A 143 -2.36 -20.48 -1.35
N GLU A 144 -1.37 -20.72 -2.21
CA GLU A 144 -0.62 -19.66 -2.88
C GLU A 144 -1.52 -18.78 -3.76
N PHE A 145 -1.26 -17.49 -3.78
CA PHE A 145 -2.07 -16.49 -4.49
C PHE A 145 -2.32 -16.82 -5.98
N ASP A 146 -1.31 -17.33 -6.67
CA ASP A 146 -1.42 -17.67 -8.09
C ASP A 146 -2.34 -18.89 -8.35
N LYS A 147 -2.68 -19.65 -7.31
CA LYS A 147 -3.58 -20.82 -7.37
C LYS A 147 -5.04 -20.50 -6.99
N LEU A 148 -5.29 -19.29 -6.47
CA LEU A 148 -6.63 -18.84 -6.10
C LEU A 148 -7.47 -18.57 -7.35
N THR A 149 -8.78 -18.90 -7.28
CA THR A 149 -9.73 -18.75 -8.38
C THR A 149 -10.18 -17.29 -8.52
N PRO A 150 -9.85 -16.58 -9.63
CA PRO A 150 -10.19 -15.17 -9.79
C PRO A 150 -11.69 -14.98 -10.14
N LEU A 151 -12.32 -14.02 -9.47
CA LEU A 151 -13.69 -13.58 -9.74
C LEU A 151 -13.73 -12.10 -10.16
N PHE A 152 -14.80 -11.70 -10.83
CA PHE A 152 -15.10 -10.28 -11.01
C PHE A 152 -15.41 -9.61 -9.66
N PRO A 153 -15.09 -8.31 -9.51
CA PRO A 153 -15.55 -7.52 -8.37
C PRO A 153 -17.09 -7.57 -8.28
N ASN A 154 -17.62 -8.06 -7.16
CA ASN A 154 -19.05 -8.19 -6.89
C ASN A 154 -19.44 -7.73 -5.47
N ARG A 155 -18.47 -7.22 -4.71
CA ARG A 155 -18.68 -6.61 -3.40
C ARG A 155 -18.22 -5.15 -3.49
N ARG A 156 -19.13 -4.21 -3.25
CA ARG A 156 -18.84 -2.78 -3.35
C ARG A 156 -17.92 -2.32 -2.22
N VAL A 157 -16.99 -1.44 -2.55
CA VAL A 157 -16.26 -0.62 -1.59
C VAL A 157 -17.01 0.70 -1.47
N PHE A 158 -17.75 0.88 -0.38
CA PHE A 158 -18.48 2.11 -0.12
C PHE A 158 -17.52 3.23 0.28
N LEU A 159 -17.64 4.37 -0.38
CA LEU A 159 -16.82 5.55 -0.12
C LEU A 159 -17.61 6.65 0.60
N GLU A 160 -18.92 6.74 0.39
CA GLU A 160 -19.78 7.63 1.16
C GLU A 160 -19.75 7.27 2.64
N THR A 161 -19.44 8.24 3.51
CA THR A 161 -19.38 8.05 4.96
C THR A 161 -20.60 8.67 5.64
N PRO A 162 -21.21 8.00 6.65
CA PRO A 162 -22.44 8.49 7.29
C PRO A 162 -22.25 9.77 8.10
N SER A 163 -21.07 9.97 8.70
CA SER A 163 -20.82 11.05 9.68
C SER A 163 -20.20 12.30 9.10
N ASP A 164 -19.48 12.17 7.99
CA ASP A 164 -18.82 13.29 7.26
C ASP A 164 -18.72 12.94 5.79
N PRO A 165 -19.81 13.16 5.03
CA PRO A 165 -19.88 12.76 3.63
C PRO A 165 -19.03 13.69 2.77
N GLU A 166 -17.74 13.35 2.60
CA GLU A 166 -16.87 14.09 1.70
C GLU A 166 -17.42 14.03 0.25
N ILE A 167 -17.63 15.19 -0.35
CA ILE A 167 -18.23 15.33 -1.69
C ILE A 167 -17.47 14.52 -2.75
N ALA A 168 -16.13 14.48 -2.64
CA ALA A 168 -15.31 13.73 -3.59
C ALA A 168 -15.56 12.21 -3.48
N ALA A 169 -15.71 11.66 -2.29
CA ALA A 169 -16.03 10.25 -2.08
C ALA A 169 -17.42 9.88 -2.62
N ARG A 170 -18.41 10.73 -2.35
CA ARG A 170 -19.78 10.59 -2.87
C ARG A 170 -19.82 10.66 -4.40
N ALA A 171 -19.09 11.59 -4.99
CA ALA A 171 -19.02 11.73 -6.45
C ALA A 171 -18.39 10.47 -7.09
N VAL A 172 -17.31 9.92 -6.50
CA VAL A 172 -16.68 8.68 -7.02
C VAL A 172 -17.65 7.50 -6.94
N ASP A 173 -18.39 7.35 -5.84
CA ASP A 173 -19.38 6.27 -5.68
C ASP A 173 -20.49 6.30 -6.76
N LEU A 174 -20.84 7.48 -7.27
CA LEU A 174 -21.85 7.66 -8.32
C LEU A 174 -21.28 7.53 -9.73
N ILE A 175 -20.04 8.00 -9.94
CA ILE A 175 -19.44 8.09 -11.29
C ILE A 175 -18.69 6.82 -11.64
N ALA A 176 -17.92 6.27 -10.71
CA ALA A 176 -17.06 5.13 -10.92
C ALA A 176 -17.00 4.27 -9.64
N PRO A 177 -18.08 3.53 -9.32
CA PRO A 177 -18.15 2.71 -8.12
C PRO A 177 -17.00 1.72 -8.06
N LEU A 178 -16.44 1.54 -6.85
CA LEU A 178 -15.29 0.68 -6.61
C LEU A 178 -15.75 -0.66 -6.02
N GLY A 179 -15.17 -1.75 -6.50
CA GLY A 179 -15.41 -3.09 -5.98
C GLY A 179 -14.17 -3.73 -5.36
N MET A 180 -14.37 -4.64 -4.42
CA MET A 180 -13.31 -5.50 -3.89
C MET A 180 -12.75 -6.37 -5.03
N GLY A 181 -11.43 -6.26 -5.28
CA GLY A 181 -10.78 -6.89 -6.44
C GLY A 181 -10.65 -6.00 -7.67
N GLN A 182 -10.99 -4.71 -7.59
CA GLN A 182 -10.95 -3.76 -8.70
C GLN A 182 -9.52 -3.42 -9.14
N ARG A 183 -9.33 -3.28 -10.45
CA ARG A 183 -8.14 -2.67 -11.07
C ARG A 183 -8.51 -1.28 -11.53
N GLY A 184 -8.37 -0.30 -10.64
CA GLY A 184 -8.76 1.08 -10.92
C GLY A 184 -7.56 1.93 -11.33
N LEU A 185 -7.77 2.74 -12.38
CA LEU A 185 -6.79 3.70 -12.87
C LEU A 185 -7.33 5.11 -12.69
N ILE A 186 -6.61 5.94 -11.94
CA ILE A 186 -6.92 7.36 -11.75
C ILE A 186 -6.01 8.17 -12.67
N ALA A 187 -6.53 8.58 -13.81
CA ALA A 187 -5.82 9.43 -14.75
C ALA A 187 -5.82 10.88 -14.25
N ALA A 188 -4.64 11.41 -13.93
CA ALA A 188 -4.51 12.71 -13.30
C ALA A 188 -3.50 13.60 -14.01
N PRO A 189 -3.92 14.72 -14.62
CA PRO A 189 -3.02 15.76 -15.07
C PRO A 189 -2.41 16.49 -13.84
N PRO A 190 -1.26 17.18 -14.01
CA PRO A 190 -0.67 17.95 -12.94
C PRO A 190 -1.65 19.00 -12.36
N ARG A 191 -1.70 19.11 -11.03
CA ARG A 191 -2.53 20.07 -10.28
C ARG A 191 -4.05 19.87 -10.36
N ALA A 192 -4.52 18.68 -10.71
CA ALA A 192 -5.96 18.37 -10.76
C ALA A 192 -6.54 17.87 -9.42
N GLY A 193 -5.82 17.95 -8.30
CA GLY A 193 -6.31 17.53 -6.99
C GLY A 193 -6.10 16.06 -6.65
N LYS A 194 -5.20 15.35 -7.36
CA LYS A 194 -4.88 13.93 -7.18
C LYS A 194 -4.62 13.54 -5.72
N THR A 195 -3.73 14.25 -5.04
CA THR A 195 -3.30 13.93 -3.67
C THR A 195 -4.45 14.05 -2.67
N ILE A 196 -5.26 15.12 -2.80
CA ILE A 196 -6.45 15.33 -1.96
C ILE A 196 -7.47 14.20 -2.19
N LEU A 197 -7.71 13.83 -3.44
CA LEU A 197 -8.62 12.73 -3.76
C LEU A 197 -8.15 11.42 -3.12
N LEU A 198 -6.86 11.07 -3.22
CA LEU A 198 -6.33 9.85 -2.59
C LEU A 198 -6.48 9.87 -1.07
N GLN A 199 -6.25 11.01 -0.42
CA GLN A 199 -6.47 11.16 1.03
C GLN A 199 -7.94 10.95 1.40
N THR A 200 -8.86 11.55 0.64
CA THR A 200 -10.30 11.35 0.82
C THR A 200 -10.70 9.89 0.67
N LEU A 201 -10.26 9.22 -0.41
CA LEU A 201 -10.55 7.81 -0.64
C LEU A 201 -9.99 6.93 0.50
N ALA A 202 -8.75 7.19 0.94
CA ALA A 202 -8.13 6.45 2.03
C ALA A 202 -8.93 6.56 3.34
N ARG A 203 -9.34 7.78 3.72
CA ARG A 203 -10.16 8.02 4.92
C ARG A 203 -11.52 7.33 4.83
N SER A 204 -12.21 7.48 3.70
CA SER A 204 -13.50 6.82 3.48
C SER A 204 -13.40 5.29 3.55
N ILE A 205 -12.39 4.70 2.92
CA ILE A 205 -12.13 3.26 2.98
C ILE A 205 -11.87 2.82 4.43
N ARG A 206 -11.05 3.57 5.17
CA ARG A 206 -10.71 3.23 6.56
C ARG A 206 -11.93 3.26 7.47
N ILE A 207 -12.83 4.22 7.27
CA ILE A 207 -14.08 4.35 8.05
C ILE A 207 -15.05 3.21 7.70
N ASN A 208 -15.31 2.99 6.41
CA ASN A 208 -16.34 2.05 5.97
C ASN A 208 -15.88 0.59 5.96
N HIS A 209 -14.58 0.35 5.80
CA HIS A 209 -13.98 -0.98 5.70
C HIS A 209 -12.83 -1.17 6.69
N PRO A 210 -13.06 -1.08 8.02
CA PRO A 210 -12.00 -1.12 9.04
C PRO A 210 -11.25 -2.45 9.09
N LYS A 211 -11.84 -3.52 8.56
CA LYS A 211 -11.21 -4.86 8.49
C LYS A 211 -10.32 -5.05 7.27
N ALA A 212 -10.48 -4.22 6.25
CA ALA A 212 -9.63 -4.29 5.05
C ALA A 212 -8.21 -3.76 5.37
N ALA A 213 -7.21 -4.44 4.86
CA ALA A 213 -5.84 -3.97 4.92
C ALA A 213 -5.67 -2.86 3.87
N LEU A 214 -5.58 -1.61 4.33
CA LEU A 214 -5.34 -0.46 3.48
C LEU A 214 -3.86 -0.15 3.43
N ILE A 215 -3.28 -0.17 2.24
CA ILE A 215 -1.88 0.11 1.98
C ILE A 215 -1.78 1.30 1.03
N LEU A 216 -1.01 2.32 1.43
CA LEU A 216 -0.61 3.41 0.56
C LEU A 216 0.82 3.19 0.10
N LEU A 217 1.02 3.06 -1.22
CA LEU A 217 2.32 2.89 -1.84
C LEU A 217 2.70 4.14 -2.62
N LEU A 218 3.71 4.87 -2.14
CA LEU A 218 4.25 6.09 -2.73
C LEU A 218 5.59 5.79 -3.41
N VAL A 219 5.67 5.99 -4.72
CA VAL A 219 6.86 5.63 -5.51
C VAL A 219 7.46 6.88 -6.14
N ASP A 220 8.73 7.17 -5.85
CA ASP A 220 9.45 8.32 -6.40
C ASP A 220 8.73 9.64 -6.08
N GLU A 221 8.16 9.75 -4.85
CA GLU A 221 7.38 10.91 -4.43
C GLU A 221 8.25 11.89 -3.62
N ARG A 222 7.76 13.09 -3.35
CA ARG A 222 8.48 14.10 -2.58
C ARG A 222 8.45 13.79 -1.09
N PRO A 223 9.56 13.98 -0.35
CA PRO A 223 9.61 13.71 1.09
C PRO A 223 8.54 14.45 1.90
N GLU A 224 8.23 15.71 1.52
CA GLU A 224 7.19 16.50 2.16
C GLU A 224 5.77 15.91 1.93
N GLU A 225 5.48 15.38 0.74
CA GLU A 225 4.20 14.74 0.42
C GLU A 225 4.06 13.41 1.18
N VAL A 226 5.14 12.64 1.29
CA VAL A 226 5.17 11.41 2.12
C VAL A 226 4.88 11.72 3.58
N THR A 227 5.49 12.79 4.12
CA THR A 227 5.29 13.21 5.51
C THR A 227 3.84 13.65 5.76
N ASP A 228 3.26 14.41 4.82
CA ASP A 228 1.88 14.86 4.90
C ASP A 228 0.90 13.67 4.89
N MET A 229 1.09 12.71 3.99
CA MET A 229 0.29 11.48 3.94
C MET A 229 0.37 10.68 5.24
N ARG A 230 1.56 10.52 5.84
CA ARG A 230 1.76 9.82 7.11
C ARG A 230 1.04 10.49 8.29
N ARG A 231 0.92 11.82 8.27
CA ARG A 231 0.19 12.58 9.29
C ARG A 231 -1.31 12.57 9.10
N ALA A 232 -1.76 12.50 7.83
CA ALA A 232 -3.16 12.60 7.46
C ALA A 232 -3.93 11.28 7.51
N LEU A 233 -3.23 10.13 7.41
CA LEU A 233 -3.84 8.83 7.19
C LEU A 233 -3.42 7.79 8.22
N ASP A 234 -4.39 7.01 8.70
CA ASP A 234 -4.21 5.84 9.57
C ASP A 234 -4.24 4.56 8.71
N CYS A 235 -3.13 4.27 8.02
CA CYS A 235 -2.96 3.06 7.21
C CYS A 235 -1.48 2.67 7.11
N GLU A 236 -1.20 1.47 6.56
CA GLU A 236 0.18 1.09 6.23
C GLU A 236 0.68 1.96 5.07
N ILE A 237 1.76 2.72 5.28
CA ILE A 237 2.37 3.57 4.24
C ILE A 237 3.78 3.11 3.95
N TYR A 238 4.02 2.74 2.71
CA TYR A 238 5.33 2.38 2.18
C TYR A 238 5.73 3.40 1.13
N ALA A 239 6.93 3.96 1.27
CA ALA A 239 7.36 5.06 0.41
C ALA A 239 8.79 4.89 -0.07
N SER A 240 9.03 5.40 -1.26
CA SER A 240 10.36 5.75 -1.75
C SER A 240 10.32 7.17 -2.34
N THR A 241 11.32 7.97 -1.99
CA THR A 241 11.41 9.38 -2.37
C THR A 241 12.36 9.61 -3.55
N PHE A 242 12.18 10.71 -4.28
CA PHE A 242 12.90 10.98 -5.55
C PHE A 242 14.43 11.06 -5.39
N ASP A 243 14.93 11.29 -4.19
CA ASP A 243 16.36 11.33 -3.84
C ASP A 243 16.96 9.93 -3.63
N GLU A 244 16.15 8.88 -3.65
CA GLU A 244 16.61 7.51 -3.50
C GLU A 244 16.99 6.85 -4.84
N PRO A 245 17.89 5.84 -4.81
CA PRO A 245 18.26 5.10 -6.02
C PRO A 245 17.05 4.39 -6.66
N VAL A 246 17.04 4.30 -7.99
CA VAL A 246 15.96 3.65 -8.76
C VAL A 246 15.67 2.22 -8.30
N ALA A 247 16.70 1.46 -7.89
CA ALA A 247 16.55 0.11 -7.37
C ALA A 247 15.65 0.07 -6.13
N ARG A 248 15.65 1.14 -5.31
CA ARG A 248 14.82 1.27 -4.13
C ARG A 248 13.33 1.39 -4.48
N HIS A 249 13.00 2.15 -5.53
CA HIS A 249 11.62 2.26 -6.01
C HIS A 249 11.04 0.91 -6.43
N VAL A 250 11.85 0.10 -7.09
CA VAL A 250 11.45 -1.25 -7.49
C VAL A 250 11.33 -2.18 -6.29
N GLN A 251 12.29 -2.15 -5.38
CA GLN A 251 12.30 -3.00 -4.19
C GLN A 251 11.04 -2.79 -3.35
N ILE A 252 10.64 -1.55 -3.08
CA ILE A 252 9.44 -1.29 -2.26
C ILE A 252 8.16 -1.76 -2.95
N CYS A 253 8.08 -1.65 -4.28
CA CYS A 253 6.95 -2.17 -5.05
C CYS A 253 6.85 -3.70 -4.94
N GLU A 254 7.99 -4.41 -5.03
CA GLU A 254 8.03 -5.87 -4.92
C GLU A 254 7.67 -6.32 -3.49
N SER A 255 8.16 -5.63 -2.46
CA SER A 255 7.83 -5.91 -1.07
C SER A 255 6.34 -5.75 -0.78
N VAL A 256 5.73 -4.66 -1.26
CA VAL A 256 4.28 -4.42 -1.10
C VAL A 256 3.45 -5.42 -1.89
N ALA A 257 3.88 -5.80 -3.12
CA ALA A 257 3.21 -6.84 -3.89
C ALA A 257 3.19 -8.18 -3.13
N ASN A 258 4.34 -8.58 -2.59
CA ASN A 258 4.46 -9.80 -1.80
C ASN A 258 3.58 -9.71 -0.54
N ARG A 259 3.62 -8.59 0.19
CA ARG A 259 2.79 -8.35 1.38
C ARG A 259 1.31 -8.51 1.08
N ALA A 260 0.83 -7.84 0.04
CA ALA A 260 -0.57 -7.89 -0.36
C ALA A 260 -1.03 -9.31 -0.72
N GLN A 261 -0.22 -10.06 -1.47
CA GLN A 261 -0.53 -11.45 -1.82
C GLN A 261 -0.66 -12.33 -0.58
N ARG A 262 0.26 -12.21 0.40
CA ARG A 262 0.20 -12.98 1.66
C ARG A 262 -1.08 -12.70 2.43
N LEU A 263 -1.51 -11.45 2.49
CA LEU A 263 -2.74 -11.08 3.17
C LEU A 263 -3.98 -11.66 2.48
N VAL A 264 -4.02 -11.64 1.14
CA VAL A 264 -5.14 -12.25 0.38
C VAL A 264 -5.20 -13.75 0.56
N GLU A 265 -4.06 -14.44 0.56
CA GLU A 265 -3.98 -15.89 0.84
C GLU A 265 -4.57 -16.28 2.20
N LEU A 266 -4.55 -15.35 3.15
CA LEU A 266 -5.18 -15.49 4.47
C LEU A 266 -6.66 -15.07 4.49
N GLY A 267 -7.27 -14.86 3.33
CA GLY A 267 -8.67 -14.48 3.19
C GLY A 267 -8.97 -13.02 3.53
N ARG A 268 -7.95 -12.15 3.60
CA ARG A 268 -8.14 -10.72 3.87
C ARG A 268 -8.45 -9.93 2.61
N ASP A 269 -9.30 -8.91 2.75
CA ASP A 269 -9.46 -7.89 1.72
C ASP A 269 -8.32 -6.86 1.83
N VAL A 270 -7.62 -6.66 0.73
CA VAL A 270 -6.48 -5.73 0.64
C VAL A 270 -6.80 -4.65 -0.39
N ILE A 271 -6.57 -3.39 -0.02
CA ILE A 271 -6.74 -2.25 -0.92
C ILE A 271 -5.42 -1.49 -0.97
N ILE A 272 -4.82 -1.41 -2.16
CA ILE A 272 -3.61 -0.63 -2.41
C ILE A 272 -3.98 0.66 -3.13
N LEU A 273 -3.63 1.78 -2.55
CA LEU A 273 -3.61 3.08 -3.22
C LEU A 273 -2.17 3.34 -3.67
N LEU A 274 -1.93 3.39 -4.99
CA LEU A 274 -0.59 3.54 -5.57
C LEU A 274 -0.42 4.92 -6.20
N ASP A 275 0.51 5.68 -5.69
CA ASP A 275 0.94 6.96 -6.27
C ASP A 275 2.44 6.94 -6.62
N SER A 276 2.82 6.76 -7.87
CA SER A 276 2.03 6.53 -9.06
C SER A 276 2.51 5.32 -9.88
N ILE A 277 1.59 4.74 -10.62
CA ILE A 277 1.90 3.65 -11.56
C ILE A 277 2.87 4.11 -12.65
N THR A 278 2.78 5.37 -13.08
CA THR A 278 3.69 5.98 -14.05
C THR A 278 5.13 5.99 -13.55
N ARG A 279 5.33 6.43 -12.30
CA ARG A 279 6.67 6.48 -11.68
C ARG A 279 7.20 5.07 -11.40
N MET A 280 6.34 4.15 -10.96
CA MET A 280 6.69 2.73 -10.84
C MET A 280 7.19 2.19 -12.19
N ALA A 281 6.45 2.38 -13.28
CA ALA A 281 6.83 1.90 -14.61
C ALA A 281 8.14 2.53 -15.09
N ARG A 282 8.37 3.81 -14.86
CA ARG A 282 9.64 4.50 -15.15
C ARG A 282 10.81 3.88 -14.38
N ALA A 283 10.63 3.56 -13.09
CA ALA A 283 11.67 2.93 -12.27
C ALA A 283 12.08 1.57 -12.85
N TYR A 284 11.10 0.72 -13.20
CA TYR A 284 11.39 -0.56 -13.86
C TYR A 284 12.08 -0.39 -15.22
N ASN A 285 11.71 0.64 -16.00
CA ASN A 285 12.35 0.93 -17.29
C ASN A 285 13.80 1.35 -17.11
N ASN A 286 14.09 2.17 -16.11
CA ASN A 286 15.45 2.66 -15.84
C ASN A 286 16.41 1.58 -15.31
N LEU A 287 15.89 0.50 -14.73
CA LEU A 287 16.70 -0.65 -14.28
C LEU A 287 17.03 -1.65 -15.38
N GLN A 288 16.42 -1.54 -16.57
CA GLN A 288 16.73 -2.45 -17.66
C GLN A 288 18.10 -2.12 -18.27
N PRO A 289 19.01 -3.09 -18.42
CA PRO A 289 20.26 -2.87 -19.12
C PRO A 289 19.94 -2.67 -20.61
N GLY A 290 20.08 -1.47 -21.14
CA GLY A 290 19.80 -0.90 -22.45
C GLY A 290 19.98 -1.71 -23.74
N LYS A 291 19.52 -2.97 -23.81
CA LYS A 291 19.64 -3.91 -24.92
C LYS A 291 18.31 -4.45 -25.49
N GLY A 292 17.17 -3.87 -25.07
CA GLY A 292 15.84 -4.30 -25.55
C GLY A 292 15.37 -3.54 -26.80
N ARG A 293 14.35 -4.08 -27.51
CA ARG A 293 13.58 -3.32 -28.49
C ARG A 293 12.84 -2.20 -27.78
N THR A 294 13.27 -0.97 -27.98
CA THR A 294 12.56 0.22 -27.50
C THR A 294 11.28 0.44 -28.31
N MET A 295 10.15 0.52 -27.58
CA MET A 295 8.88 1.02 -28.13
C MET A 295 8.98 2.53 -28.40
N SER A 296 8.00 3.11 -29.09
CA SER A 296 7.89 4.57 -29.23
C SER A 296 7.88 5.20 -27.84
N GLY A 297 8.64 6.29 -27.63
CA GLY A 297 8.74 6.96 -26.33
C GLY A 297 9.84 6.46 -25.39
N GLY A 298 10.74 5.55 -25.84
CA GLY A 298 11.92 5.12 -25.06
C GLY A 298 11.62 4.08 -23.98
N VAL A 299 10.50 3.37 -24.08
CA VAL A 299 10.11 2.29 -23.16
C VAL A 299 10.60 0.95 -23.71
N ASP A 300 11.30 0.16 -22.90
CA ASP A 300 11.59 -1.23 -23.23
C ASP A 300 10.31 -2.08 -23.02
N ALA A 301 9.94 -2.88 -24.03
CA ALA A 301 8.74 -3.72 -23.96
C ALA A 301 8.75 -4.70 -22.77
N LYS A 302 9.93 -5.13 -22.32
CA LYS A 302 10.08 -6.03 -21.17
C LYS A 302 9.97 -5.30 -19.82
N SER A 303 10.25 -3.99 -19.79
CA SER A 303 10.24 -3.22 -18.55
C SER A 303 8.86 -3.12 -17.92
N LEU A 304 7.80 -3.14 -18.73
CA LEU A 304 6.41 -3.06 -18.28
C LEU A 304 5.84 -4.40 -17.80
N ALA A 305 6.53 -5.53 -18.01
CA ALA A 305 6.01 -6.85 -17.63
C ALA A 305 5.73 -6.98 -16.13
N LYS A 306 6.67 -6.58 -15.26
CA LYS A 306 6.50 -6.62 -13.80
C LYS A 306 5.45 -5.61 -13.31
N PRO A 307 5.47 -4.32 -13.73
CA PRO A 307 4.39 -3.38 -13.39
C PRO A 307 2.99 -3.85 -13.83
N ARG A 308 2.86 -4.43 -15.01
CA ARG A 308 1.60 -5.03 -15.46
C ARG A 308 1.18 -6.23 -14.60
N LYS A 309 2.14 -7.09 -14.22
CA LYS A 309 1.87 -8.22 -13.30
C LYS A 309 1.38 -7.70 -11.95
N PHE A 310 2.02 -6.64 -11.41
CA PHE A 310 1.60 -6.00 -10.17
C PHE A 310 0.14 -5.51 -10.26
N PHE A 311 -0.18 -4.66 -11.23
CA PHE A 311 -1.51 -4.10 -11.40
C PHE A 311 -2.55 -5.17 -11.79
N GLY A 312 -2.16 -6.11 -12.64
CA GLY A 312 -2.99 -7.24 -13.08
C GLY A 312 -3.26 -8.28 -11.99
N ALA A 313 -2.52 -8.24 -10.88
CA ALA A 313 -2.75 -9.10 -9.73
C ALA A 313 -4.06 -8.78 -9.00
N ALA A 314 -4.59 -7.56 -9.13
CA ALA A 314 -5.85 -7.18 -8.51
C ALA A 314 -7.01 -8.07 -8.98
N ARG A 315 -7.66 -8.74 -8.03
CA ARG A 315 -8.77 -9.70 -8.25
C ARG A 315 -9.54 -9.93 -6.96
N ASN A 316 -10.80 -10.28 -7.11
CA ASN A 316 -11.57 -10.94 -6.08
C ASN A 316 -11.33 -12.46 -6.19
N THR A 317 -11.41 -13.22 -5.11
CA THR A 317 -11.16 -14.67 -5.13
C THR A 317 -12.33 -15.45 -4.56
N GLU A 318 -12.56 -16.67 -5.10
CA GLU A 318 -13.63 -17.54 -4.67
C GLU A 318 -13.38 -18.10 -3.27
N GLU A 319 -12.13 -18.36 -2.93
CA GLU A 319 -11.68 -18.91 -1.65
C GLU A 319 -11.80 -17.90 -0.51
N GLY A 320 -12.05 -16.64 -0.81
CA GLY A 320 -12.13 -15.52 0.11
C GLY A 320 -10.92 -14.59 0.00
N GLY A 321 -11.13 -13.35 0.42
CA GLY A 321 -10.14 -12.27 0.26
C GLY A 321 -10.19 -11.64 -1.12
N SER A 322 -9.60 -10.46 -1.23
CA SER A 322 -9.50 -9.73 -2.49
C SER A 322 -8.28 -8.81 -2.50
N LEU A 323 -7.74 -8.55 -3.68
CA LEU A 323 -6.74 -7.51 -3.91
C LEU A 323 -7.32 -6.43 -4.82
N THR A 324 -7.53 -5.25 -4.28
CA THR A 324 -7.95 -4.05 -5.02
C THR A 324 -6.75 -3.14 -5.20
N ILE A 325 -6.50 -2.63 -6.41
CA ILE A 325 -5.43 -1.67 -6.67
C ILE A 325 -6.01 -0.45 -7.37
N LEU A 326 -5.87 0.73 -6.75
CA LEU A 326 -6.14 2.02 -7.34
C LEU A 326 -4.80 2.71 -7.62
N GLY A 327 -4.38 2.72 -8.88
CA GLY A 327 -3.14 3.36 -9.29
C GLY A 327 -3.38 4.71 -9.95
N THR A 328 -2.66 5.75 -9.52
CA THR A 328 -2.67 7.02 -10.25
C THR A 328 -1.75 6.95 -11.46
N ALA A 329 -2.21 7.45 -12.58
CA ALA A 329 -1.43 7.60 -13.79
C ALA A 329 -1.30 9.08 -14.15
N LEU A 330 -0.07 9.52 -14.40
CA LEU A 330 0.20 10.89 -14.83
C LEU A 330 -0.11 11.02 -16.32
N ILE A 331 -0.96 11.98 -16.66
CA ILE A 331 -1.32 12.34 -18.03
C ILE A 331 -1.00 13.80 -18.30
N GLU A 332 -0.98 14.21 -19.58
CA GLU A 332 -0.71 15.59 -20.00
C GLU A 332 0.64 16.15 -19.50
N THR A 333 1.62 15.28 -19.30
CA THR A 333 2.97 15.65 -18.85
C THR A 333 3.90 16.10 -19.98
N LYS A 334 3.43 16.07 -21.24
CA LYS A 334 4.22 16.26 -22.47
C LYS A 334 5.30 15.17 -22.65
N SER A 335 5.24 14.06 -21.93
CA SER A 335 6.12 12.93 -22.02
C SER A 335 5.48 11.79 -22.82
N ARG A 336 6.04 11.47 -23.99
CA ARG A 336 5.57 10.31 -24.80
C ARG A 336 5.69 8.97 -24.06
N MET A 337 6.61 8.89 -23.11
CA MET A 337 6.73 7.72 -22.23
C MET A 337 5.51 7.57 -21.33
N ASP A 338 5.04 8.65 -20.73
CA ASP A 338 3.88 8.61 -19.82
C ASP A 338 2.59 8.29 -20.57
N ASP A 339 2.43 8.85 -21.78
CA ASP A 339 1.28 8.54 -22.63
C ASP A 339 1.24 7.05 -22.98
N LEU A 340 2.39 6.46 -23.33
CA LEU A 340 2.48 5.03 -23.59
C LEU A 340 2.19 4.19 -22.34
N ILE A 341 2.77 4.56 -21.20
CA ILE A 341 2.52 3.88 -19.92
C ILE A 341 1.02 3.93 -19.62
N PHE A 342 0.39 5.09 -19.72
CA PHE A 342 -1.05 5.22 -19.47
C PHE A 342 -1.88 4.29 -20.37
N GLU A 343 -1.65 4.28 -21.68
CA GLU A 343 -2.39 3.42 -22.62
C GLU A 343 -2.20 1.91 -22.31
N GLU A 344 -1.00 1.50 -21.92
CA GLU A 344 -0.71 0.12 -21.53
C GLU A 344 -1.46 -0.35 -20.29
N PHE A 345 -1.64 0.53 -19.30
CA PHE A 345 -2.38 0.22 -18.08
C PHE A 345 -3.90 0.38 -18.23
N LYS A 346 -4.35 1.31 -19.06
CA LYS A 346 -5.76 1.49 -19.43
C LYS A 346 -6.36 0.20 -19.99
N GLY A 347 -5.62 -0.51 -20.84
CA GLY A 347 -6.03 -1.81 -21.37
C GLY A 347 -6.18 -2.91 -20.31
N THR A 348 -5.46 -2.80 -19.18
CA THR A 348 -5.46 -3.79 -18.09
C THR A 348 -6.52 -3.47 -17.02
N GLY A 349 -6.88 -2.20 -16.85
CA GLY A 349 -7.85 -1.71 -15.88
C GLY A 349 -9.29 -2.11 -16.19
N ASN A 350 -10.13 -2.15 -15.17
CA ASN A 350 -11.58 -2.33 -15.26
C ASN A 350 -12.38 -1.24 -14.54
N MET A 351 -11.71 -0.16 -14.12
CA MET A 351 -12.30 1.08 -13.61
C MET A 351 -11.37 2.22 -13.99
N GLU A 352 -11.91 3.30 -14.49
CA GLU A 352 -11.18 4.52 -14.85
C GLU A 352 -11.83 5.73 -14.20
N LEU A 353 -11.02 6.56 -13.55
CA LEU A 353 -11.42 7.85 -13.01
C LEU A 353 -10.50 8.92 -13.60
N HIS A 354 -11.06 9.78 -14.44
CA HIS A 354 -10.32 10.84 -15.13
C HIS A 354 -10.47 12.15 -14.37
N LEU A 355 -9.37 12.72 -13.88
CA LEU A 355 -9.34 14.12 -13.45
C LEU A 355 -9.07 15.01 -14.64
N ASP A 356 -9.64 16.20 -14.62
CA ASP A 356 -9.56 17.17 -15.71
C ASP A 356 -8.97 18.49 -15.21
N ARG A 357 -7.96 18.95 -15.92
CA ARG A 357 -7.26 20.19 -15.58
C ARG A 357 -8.15 21.43 -15.77
N SER A 358 -8.98 21.45 -16.82
CA SER A 358 -9.85 22.60 -17.10
C SER A 358 -10.91 22.80 -16.02
N ILE A 359 -11.46 21.71 -15.46
CA ILE A 359 -12.37 21.73 -14.32
C ILE A 359 -11.65 22.27 -13.07
N ALA A 360 -10.42 21.80 -12.81
CA ALA A 360 -9.63 22.27 -11.68
C ALA A 360 -9.23 23.74 -11.78
N GLU A 361 -8.93 24.24 -12.99
CA GLU A 361 -8.66 25.66 -13.26
C GLU A 361 -9.85 26.55 -12.97
N MET A 362 -11.07 26.03 -13.14
CA MET A 362 -12.34 26.70 -12.75
C MET A 362 -12.64 26.58 -11.25
N ARG A 363 -11.75 25.93 -10.46
CA ARG A 363 -11.93 25.72 -9.01
C ARG A 363 -13.13 24.85 -8.64
N VAL A 364 -13.58 24.00 -9.55
CA VAL A 364 -14.61 22.98 -9.28
C VAL A 364 -13.90 21.69 -8.81
N PHE A 365 -14.21 21.21 -7.60
CA PHE A 365 -13.62 20.02 -7.01
C PHE A 365 -14.67 19.09 -6.40
N PRO A 366 -14.51 17.75 -6.56
CA PRO A 366 -13.43 17.05 -7.27
C PRO A 366 -13.47 17.34 -8.78
N ALA A 367 -12.30 17.50 -9.41
CA ALA A 367 -12.22 17.86 -10.83
C ALA A 367 -12.38 16.60 -11.72
N ILE A 368 -13.50 15.88 -11.60
CA ILE A 368 -13.74 14.61 -12.29
C ILE A 368 -14.40 14.86 -13.65
N GLN A 369 -13.83 14.27 -14.69
CA GLN A 369 -14.44 14.22 -16.02
C GLN A 369 -15.44 13.04 -16.08
N ILE A 370 -16.72 13.34 -15.92
CA ILE A 370 -17.78 12.35 -15.71
C ILE A 370 -17.89 11.39 -16.90
N VAL A 371 -17.86 11.91 -18.13
CA VAL A 371 -18.05 11.10 -19.34
C VAL A 371 -16.93 10.10 -19.58
N LYS A 372 -15.67 10.48 -19.23
CA LYS A 372 -14.50 9.59 -19.39
C LYS A 372 -14.32 8.62 -18.24
N SER A 373 -15.05 8.79 -17.14
CA SER A 373 -14.92 7.99 -15.93
C SER A 373 -16.00 6.93 -15.84
N GLY A 374 -15.69 5.76 -15.27
CA GLY A 374 -16.64 4.69 -15.06
C GLY A 374 -15.98 3.36 -14.66
N THR A 375 -16.82 2.42 -14.25
CA THR A 375 -16.44 1.06 -13.87
C THR A 375 -17.05 0.07 -14.83
N ARG A 376 -16.26 -0.90 -15.29
CA ARG A 376 -16.79 -2.00 -16.12
C ARG A 376 -17.56 -2.96 -15.23
N ARG A 377 -18.75 -3.36 -15.69
CA ARG A 377 -19.64 -4.26 -14.97
C ARG A 377 -20.08 -3.71 -13.61
N ASP A 378 -20.32 -2.41 -13.54
CA ASP A 378 -20.82 -1.74 -12.34
C ASP A 378 -22.21 -2.27 -11.90
N GLU A 379 -22.98 -2.90 -12.81
CA GLU A 379 -24.20 -3.64 -12.48
C GLU A 379 -23.99 -4.76 -11.44
N LEU A 380 -22.75 -5.26 -11.27
CA LEU A 380 -22.43 -6.26 -10.24
C LEU A 380 -22.21 -5.65 -8.84
N LEU A 381 -22.02 -4.33 -8.79
CA LEU A 381 -21.70 -3.58 -7.56
C LEU A 381 -22.89 -2.79 -7.02
N LEU A 382 -23.90 -2.55 -7.85
CA LEU A 382 -25.03 -1.68 -7.58
C LEU A 382 -26.34 -2.48 -7.47
N HIS A 383 -27.25 -2.01 -6.61
CA HIS A 383 -28.61 -2.50 -6.66
C HIS A 383 -29.28 -2.12 -7.99
N PRO A 384 -30.15 -2.96 -8.59
CA PRO A 384 -30.76 -2.65 -9.88
C PRO A 384 -31.41 -1.27 -9.94
N ASP A 385 -32.18 -0.86 -8.93
CA ASP A 385 -32.84 0.46 -8.87
C ASP A 385 -31.82 1.61 -8.78
N GLU A 386 -30.72 1.41 -8.06
CA GLU A 386 -29.62 2.36 -7.95
C GLU A 386 -28.93 2.52 -9.31
N TYR A 387 -28.64 1.39 -9.96
CA TYR A 387 -28.01 1.34 -11.27
C TYR A 387 -28.82 2.13 -12.32
N GLU A 388 -30.13 1.90 -12.41
CA GLU A 388 -30.99 2.64 -13.34
C GLU A 388 -30.96 4.16 -13.09
N ARG A 389 -31.02 4.58 -11.83
CA ARG A 389 -30.97 6.00 -11.45
C ARG A 389 -29.61 6.64 -11.74
N ILE A 390 -28.52 5.94 -11.51
CA ILE A 390 -27.19 6.39 -11.88
C ILE A 390 -27.04 6.55 -13.39
N LEU A 391 -27.61 5.63 -14.18
CA LEU A 391 -27.63 5.77 -15.65
C LEU A 391 -28.37 7.02 -16.11
N LEU A 392 -29.52 7.32 -15.50
CA LEU A 392 -30.29 8.53 -15.80
C LEU A 392 -29.48 9.79 -15.44
N LEU A 393 -28.94 9.85 -14.24
CA LEU A 393 -28.08 10.95 -13.77
C LEU A 393 -26.90 11.17 -14.73
N ARG A 394 -26.20 10.09 -15.12
CA ARG A 394 -25.06 10.18 -16.05
C ARG A 394 -25.48 10.68 -17.44
N ARG A 395 -26.63 10.28 -17.96
CA ARG A 395 -27.14 10.77 -19.23
C ARG A 395 -27.39 12.30 -19.20
N GLN A 396 -28.08 12.79 -18.17
CA GLN A 396 -28.31 14.21 -17.97
C GLN A 396 -27.01 15.01 -17.93
N LEU A 397 -26.04 14.55 -17.13
CA LEU A 397 -24.75 15.24 -16.99
C LEU A 397 -23.89 15.15 -18.27
N SER A 398 -24.03 14.10 -19.09
CA SER A 398 -23.26 13.93 -20.31
C SER A 398 -23.62 14.89 -21.45
N GLU A 399 -24.78 15.55 -21.38
CA GLU A 399 -25.24 16.53 -22.35
C GLU A 399 -24.63 17.93 -22.11
N LEU A 400 -23.99 18.13 -20.95
CA LEU A 400 -23.42 19.39 -20.51
C LEU A 400 -21.90 19.45 -20.73
N PRO A 401 -21.33 20.67 -20.85
CA PRO A 401 -19.88 20.86 -20.77
C PRO A 401 -19.32 20.28 -19.47
N ALA A 402 -18.12 19.70 -19.53
CA ALA A 402 -17.54 18.91 -18.42
C ALA A 402 -17.50 19.67 -17.08
N ALA A 403 -17.13 20.95 -17.09
CA ALA A 403 -17.05 21.75 -15.87
C ALA A 403 -18.44 22.05 -15.29
N GLU A 404 -19.40 22.40 -16.14
CA GLU A 404 -20.78 22.64 -15.75
C GLU A 404 -21.45 21.38 -15.18
N ALA A 405 -21.25 20.24 -15.84
CA ALA A 405 -21.74 18.96 -15.37
C ALA A 405 -21.22 18.64 -13.95
N MET A 406 -19.93 18.89 -13.71
CA MET A 406 -19.32 18.64 -12.39
C MET A 406 -19.79 19.66 -11.35
N GLU A 407 -19.96 20.91 -11.70
CA GLU A 407 -20.48 21.97 -10.82
C GLU A 407 -21.94 21.67 -10.38
N ILE A 408 -22.79 21.26 -11.32
CA ILE A 408 -24.14 20.82 -11.01
C ILE A 408 -24.15 19.64 -10.09
N LEU A 409 -23.32 18.61 -10.36
CA LEU A 409 -23.22 17.44 -9.48
C LEU A 409 -22.77 17.83 -8.07
N VAL A 410 -21.71 18.63 -7.93
CA VAL A 410 -21.21 19.12 -6.63
C VAL A 410 -22.28 19.89 -5.88
N THR A 411 -22.99 20.82 -6.57
CA THR A 411 -24.05 21.59 -5.96
C THR A 411 -25.19 20.71 -5.43
N ASN A 412 -25.58 19.70 -6.19
CA ASN A 412 -26.62 18.76 -5.76
C ASN A 412 -26.14 17.85 -4.60
N LEU A 413 -24.86 17.42 -4.62
CA LEU A 413 -24.27 16.68 -3.51
C LEU A 413 -24.22 17.50 -2.21
N LEU A 414 -23.92 18.80 -2.29
CA LEU A 414 -23.94 19.71 -1.13
C LEU A 414 -25.33 19.91 -0.53
N HIS A 415 -26.40 19.83 -1.35
CA HIS A 415 -27.79 19.99 -0.91
C HIS A 415 -28.46 18.69 -0.48
N THR A 416 -27.78 17.55 -0.54
CA THR A 416 -28.29 16.24 -0.14
C THR A 416 -27.39 15.61 0.89
N ARG A 417 -27.98 14.87 1.84
CA ARG A 417 -27.24 14.19 2.92
C ARG A 417 -26.59 12.88 2.49
N SER A 418 -27.13 12.26 1.43
CA SER A 418 -26.63 10.97 0.92
C SER A 418 -26.81 10.84 -0.59
N ASN A 419 -26.08 9.91 -1.20
CA ASN A 419 -26.24 9.55 -2.60
C ASN A 419 -27.63 8.97 -2.87
N ALA A 420 -28.18 8.20 -1.93
CA ALA A 420 -29.54 7.69 -2.03
C ALA A 420 -30.58 8.82 -2.10
N GLU A 421 -30.44 9.85 -1.27
CA GLU A 421 -31.31 11.03 -1.33
C GLU A 421 -31.20 11.73 -2.68
N LEU A 422 -29.99 11.97 -3.19
CA LEU A 422 -29.77 12.56 -4.51
C LEU A 422 -30.43 11.75 -5.63
N LEU A 423 -30.25 10.44 -5.62
CA LEU A 423 -30.82 9.54 -6.64
C LEU A 423 -32.35 9.46 -6.59
N LEU A 424 -32.96 9.68 -5.41
CA LEU A 424 -34.41 9.72 -5.23
C LEU A 424 -35.00 11.06 -5.67
N THR A 425 -34.31 12.17 -5.37
CA THR A 425 -34.80 13.54 -5.68
C THR A 425 -34.51 13.97 -7.11
N GLY A 426 -33.48 13.38 -7.73
CA GLY A 426 -32.95 13.77 -9.04
C GLY A 426 -32.10 15.05 -8.97
N LEU A 427 -31.48 15.40 -10.10
CA LEU A 427 -30.68 16.63 -10.23
C LEU A 427 -31.60 17.84 -10.30
N ARG A 428 -31.21 18.92 -9.63
CA ARG A 428 -31.83 20.24 -9.73
C ARG A 428 -30.95 21.14 -10.62
N GLY A 429 -31.55 21.86 -11.51
CA GLY A 429 -30.83 22.84 -12.38
C GLY A 429 -30.26 22.24 -13.67
N VAL A 430 -30.78 21.08 -14.10
CA VAL A 430 -30.50 20.51 -15.43
C VAL A 430 -31.71 20.70 -16.31
#